data_ec613eaaa3d6bf61440e004676e5da98
#
_entry.id   ec613eaaa3d6bf61440e004676e5da98
#
_cell.length_a   1.000
_cell.length_b   1.000
_cell.length_c   1.000
_cell.angle_alpha   90.00
_cell.angle_beta   90.00
_cell.angle_gamma   90.00
#
_symmetry.space_group_name_H-M   'P 1'
#
loop_
_entity.id
_entity.type
_entity.pdbx_description
1 polymer ?
#
loop_
_entity_poly.entity_id
_entity_poly.type
_entity_poly.pdbx_seq_one_letter_code
_entity_poly.pdbx_strand_id
1 'polypeptide(L)'
;TLMKKYSDLNHEFELNNGYAYKSEITGVLKGLGFAEEDFTLNVNTLSGGQKTRVALGRLLLSKPDIILLDEPTNHLDMESISWLENYLLNYSGAVLIVAHDRYFLDKIVSKIIELDNGNATVFSGNYTDYASKKAILRNMQLKEYLNQQREIKHQEEVITKLKQFNREKSIKRAESREKMLNKMEFVDKPEILNDKMDIKLEPNVISGNDVLTVDNLTKGFDGTVLFDNICFQIKRGERVALIGSNGTGKTTILKLINGIIPADSGSIYLGAKVNIGYYDQEHHVLDPDKTIFDEIRDAYPDLNNTQIRNTLAAFLFTNEDVFKYIKDLSGGERGRVSLAKLMLSNANFLILDEPTNHLDITSKEILENALNSYTGTVLFVSHDRYFINSTATRIIELANKTVVNYIGNYDYYLEKKDILGAKPITNNTSKSSSSAISKLNWQEEKVKQAQQKKIKNEIKRTEERMALIEAEIEELDNMYADPAISSDTAKLMEIHTRKEALSKELDELYDKWGELTL
;
A
#
# COMPACT_ATOMS: atom_id res chain seq x y z
N THR A 1 -7.10 -10.94 -62.50
CA THR A 1 -7.67 -9.70 -63.06
C THR A 1 -7.85 -8.66 -61.97
N LEU A 2 -7.95 -7.38 -62.28
CA LEU A 2 -8.07 -6.25 -61.37
C LEU A 2 -9.24 -6.39 -60.38
N MET A 3 -10.39 -6.89 -60.82
CA MET A 3 -11.56 -7.14 -59.96
C MET A 3 -11.30 -8.16 -58.84
N LYS A 4 -10.57 -9.22 -59.13
CA LYS A 4 -10.22 -10.22 -58.11
C LYS A 4 -9.26 -9.64 -57.07
N LYS A 5 -8.23 -8.89 -57.52
CA LYS A 5 -7.32 -8.17 -56.62
C LYS A 5 -8.06 -7.15 -55.73
N TYR A 6 -9.03 -6.43 -56.25
CA TYR A 6 -9.84 -5.50 -55.50
C TYR A 6 -10.70 -6.23 -54.45
N SER A 7 -11.34 -7.34 -54.83
CA SER A 7 -12.14 -8.15 -53.91
C SER A 7 -11.27 -8.75 -52.80
N ASP A 8 -10.08 -9.27 -53.13
CA ASP A 8 -9.16 -9.86 -52.16
C ASP A 8 -8.63 -8.80 -51.19
N LEU A 9 -8.24 -7.61 -51.68
CA LEU A 9 -7.79 -6.50 -50.84
C LEU A 9 -8.93 -5.90 -49.98
N ASN A 10 -10.14 -5.83 -50.52
CA ASN A 10 -11.28 -5.35 -49.75
C ASN A 10 -11.66 -6.33 -48.62
N HIS A 11 -11.60 -7.63 -48.92
CA HIS A 11 -11.82 -8.67 -47.93
C HIS A 11 -10.72 -8.67 -46.85
N GLU A 12 -9.46 -8.50 -47.21
CA GLU A 12 -8.35 -8.35 -46.27
C GLU A 12 -8.49 -7.09 -45.41
N PHE A 13 -8.93 -5.97 -46.01
CA PHE A 13 -9.20 -4.74 -45.30
C PHE A 13 -10.37 -4.87 -44.29
N GLU A 14 -11.42 -5.60 -44.64
CA GLU A 14 -12.54 -5.91 -43.74
C GLU A 14 -12.13 -6.88 -42.63
N LEU A 15 -11.37 -7.94 -42.95
CA LEU A 15 -10.85 -8.87 -41.94
C LEU A 15 -9.95 -8.18 -40.89
N ASN A 16 -9.20 -7.18 -41.32
CA ASN A 16 -8.34 -6.38 -40.46
C ASN A 16 -9.08 -5.18 -39.79
N ASN A 17 -10.40 -5.15 -39.81
CA ASN A 17 -11.22 -4.04 -39.28
C ASN A 17 -10.82 -2.65 -39.82
N GLY A 18 -10.41 -2.59 -41.07
CA GLY A 18 -9.87 -1.38 -41.69
C GLY A 18 -10.78 -0.16 -41.64
N TYR A 19 -12.10 -0.33 -41.55
CA TYR A 19 -13.07 0.77 -41.38
C TYR A 19 -13.11 1.31 -39.94
N ALA A 20 -12.72 0.52 -38.94
CA ALA A 20 -12.80 0.88 -37.52
C ALA A 20 -11.53 1.55 -36.98
N TYR A 21 -10.43 1.64 -37.76
CA TYR A 21 -9.13 2.09 -37.25
C TYR A 21 -9.17 3.47 -36.59
N LYS A 22 -9.94 4.43 -37.15
CA LYS A 22 -10.08 5.77 -36.55
C LYS A 22 -10.76 5.72 -35.20
N SER A 23 -11.81 4.90 -35.09
CA SER A 23 -12.53 4.71 -33.82
C SER A 23 -11.67 4.02 -32.78
N GLU A 24 -10.86 3.01 -33.18
CA GLU A 24 -9.93 2.34 -32.27
C GLU A 24 -8.84 3.31 -31.77
N ILE A 25 -8.23 4.12 -32.64
CA ILE A 25 -7.25 5.14 -32.25
C ILE A 25 -7.88 6.14 -31.26
N THR A 26 -9.07 6.68 -31.59
CA THR A 26 -9.78 7.60 -30.72
C THR A 26 -10.11 6.97 -29.37
N GLY A 27 -10.58 5.72 -29.37
CA GLY A 27 -10.89 4.99 -28.14
C GLY A 27 -9.67 4.79 -27.25
N VAL A 28 -8.53 4.39 -27.82
CA VAL A 28 -7.27 4.21 -27.07
C VAL A 28 -6.74 5.54 -26.53
N LEU A 29 -6.74 6.61 -27.34
CA LEU A 29 -6.26 7.91 -26.88
C LEU A 29 -7.16 8.49 -25.77
N LYS A 30 -8.48 8.40 -25.90
CA LYS A 30 -9.43 8.82 -24.83
C LYS A 30 -9.24 7.99 -23.56
N GLY A 31 -9.08 6.68 -23.71
CA GLY A 31 -8.82 5.78 -22.60
C GLY A 31 -7.51 6.08 -21.86
N LEU A 32 -6.50 6.59 -22.55
CA LEU A 32 -5.25 7.06 -21.97
C LEU A 32 -5.29 8.51 -21.49
N GLY A 33 -6.48 9.13 -21.40
CA GLY A 33 -6.69 10.44 -20.81
C GLY A 33 -6.32 11.62 -21.71
N PHE A 34 -6.39 11.47 -23.06
CA PHE A 34 -6.28 12.57 -24.00
C PHE A 34 -7.67 13.11 -24.35
N ALA A 35 -7.81 14.43 -24.34
CA ALA A 35 -9.00 15.11 -24.86
C ALA A 35 -8.98 15.12 -26.40
N GLU A 36 -10.15 15.29 -27.06
CA GLU A 36 -10.20 15.36 -28.52
C GLU A 36 -9.39 16.51 -29.11
N GLU A 37 -9.25 17.60 -28.36
CA GLU A 37 -8.46 18.77 -28.70
C GLU A 37 -6.96 18.46 -28.80
N ASP A 38 -6.48 17.49 -28.01
CA ASP A 38 -5.08 17.08 -27.98
C ASP A 38 -4.66 16.28 -29.22
N PHE A 39 -5.60 15.69 -29.96
CA PHE A 39 -5.31 14.79 -31.08
C PHE A 39 -4.60 15.48 -32.26
N THR A 40 -4.69 16.79 -32.32
CA THR A 40 -4.06 17.59 -33.37
C THR A 40 -2.71 18.20 -32.94
N LEU A 41 -2.32 18.00 -31.67
CA LEU A 41 -1.07 18.55 -31.13
C LEU A 41 0.14 17.86 -31.73
N ASN A 42 1.22 18.63 -31.91
CA ASN A 42 2.50 18.09 -32.34
C ASN A 42 3.12 17.28 -31.18
N VAL A 43 3.57 16.04 -31.46
CA VAL A 43 4.20 15.17 -30.45
C VAL A 43 5.40 15.81 -29.73
N ASN A 44 6.12 16.73 -30.42
CA ASN A 44 7.25 17.42 -29.81
C ASN A 44 6.83 18.39 -28.70
N THR A 45 5.60 18.91 -28.73
CA THR A 45 5.07 19.83 -27.72
C THR A 45 4.50 19.13 -26.49
N LEU A 46 4.35 17.80 -26.56
CA LEU A 46 3.82 16.99 -25.46
C LEU A 46 4.83 16.88 -24.31
N SER A 47 4.30 16.83 -23.07
CA SER A 47 5.08 16.54 -21.89
C SER A 47 5.67 15.13 -21.92
N GLY A 48 6.67 14.83 -21.08
CA GLY A 48 7.26 13.49 -20.97
C GLY A 48 6.21 12.41 -20.71
N GLY A 49 5.33 12.61 -19.73
CA GLY A 49 4.25 11.68 -19.41
C GLY A 49 3.22 11.51 -20.54
N GLN A 50 2.90 12.59 -21.28
CA GLN A 50 2.04 12.49 -22.46
C GLN A 50 2.71 11.68 -23.58
N LYS A 51 4.01 11.88 -23.83
CA LYS A 51 4.77 11.07 -24.82
C LYS A 51 4.77 9.58 -24.45
N THR A 52 4.96 9.25 -23.18
CA THR A 52 4.90 7.86 -22.70
C THR A 52 3.50 7.26 -22.93
N ARG A 53 2.43 8.00 -22.66
CA ARG A 53 1.04 7.55 -22.92
C ARG A 53 0.78 7.32 -24.41
N VAL A 54 1.28 8.19 -25.29
CA VAL A 54 1.16 8.00 -26.76
C VAL A 54 1.94 6.75 -27.21
N ALA A 55 3.15 6.52 -26.68
CA ALA A 55 3.93 5.34 -26.97
C ALA A 55 3.21 4.04 -26.53
N LEU A 56 2.62 4.06 -25.33
CA LEU A 56 1.78 2.97 -24.82
C LEU A 56 0.59 2.74 -25.76
N GLY A 57 -0.15 3.78 -26.13
CA GLY A 57 -1.27 3.68 -27.07
C GLY A 57 -0.87 3.09 -28.42
N ARG A 58 0.27 3.47 -28.97
CA ARG A 58 0.83 2.87 -30.19
C ARG A 58 1.12 1.39 -30.03
N LEU A 59 1.70 0.97 -28.88
CA LEU A 59 1.97 -0.43 -28.58
C LEU A 59 0.67 -1.25 -28.52
N LEU A 60 -0.34 -0.74 -27.79
CA LEU A 60 -1.63 -1.42 -27.65
C LEU A 60 -2.35 -1.58 -29.01
N LEU A 61 -2.33 -0.54 -29.85
CA LEU A 61 -2.94 -0.58 -31.20
C LEU A 61 -2.23 -1.54 -32.15
N SER A 62 -0.95 -1.83 -31.95
CA SER A 62 -0.20 -2.79 -32.79
C SER A 62 -0.59 -4.25 -32.54
N LYS A 63 -1.28 -4.54 -31.44
CA LYS A 63 -1.81 -5.86 -31.03
C LYS A 63 -0.80 -7.02 -31.22
N PRO A 64 0.45 -6.94 -30.68
CA PRO A 64 1.43 -8.01 -30.83
C PRO A 64 1.01 -9.27 -30.03
N ASP A 65 1.56 -10.44 -30.38
CA ASP A 65 1.27 -11.68 -29.65
C ASP A 65 1.74 -11.63 -28.19
N ILE A 66 2.80 -10.86 -27.90
CA ILE A 66 3.35 -10.68 -26.54
C ILE A 66 3.58 -9.19 -26.29
N ILE A 67 3.04 -8.69 -25.20
CA ILE A 67 3.29 -7.33 -24.69
C ILE A 67 4.19 -7.40 -23.46
N LEU A 68 5.24 -6.58 -23.45
CA LEU A 68 6.10 -6.34 -22.28
C LEU A 68 5.86 -4.91 -21.79
N LEU A 69 5.43 -4.77 -20.54
CA LEU A 69 5.14 -3.48 -19.90
C LEU A 69 6.02 -3.31 -18.68
N ASP A 70 6.72 -2.19 -18.62
CA ASP A 70 7.51 -1.77 -17.47
C ASP A 70 6.87 -0.52 -16.86
N GLU A 71 6.36 -0.66 -15.62
CA GLU A 71 5.66 0.37 -14.86
C GLU A 71 4.58 1.14 -15.67
N PRO A 72 3.62 0.44 -16.31
CA PRO A 72 2.67 1.08 -17.22
C PRO A 72 1.68 2.03 -16.54
N THR A 73 1.52 1.93 -15.22
CA THR A 73 0.64 2.79 -14.41
C THR A 73 1.26 4.15 -14.08
N ASN A 74 2.58 4.30 -14.25
CA ASN A 74 3.25 5.57 -14.01
C ASN A 74 2.72 6.64 -14.96
N HIS A 75 2.46 7.83 -14.44
CA HIS A 75 1.90 8.99 -15.16
C HIS A 75 0.46 8.82 -15.68
N LEU A 76 -0.23 7.74 -15.34
CA LEU A 76 -1.66 7.57 -15.61
C LEU A 76 -2.47 8.04 -14.39
N ASP A 77 -3.61 8.65 -14.65
CA ASP A 77 -4.61 8.90 -13.61
C ASP A 77 -5.48 7.65 -13.39
N MET A 78 -6.28 7.66 -12.33
CA MET A 78 -7.09 6.51 -11.94
C MET A 78 -8.07 6.04 -13.02
N GLU A 79 -8.59 6.96 -13.84
CA GLU A 79 -9.52 6.64 -14.93
C GLU A 79 -8.79 5.92 -16.07
N SER A 80 -7.61 6.44 -16.45
CA SER A 80 -6.75 5.81 -17.45
C SER A 80 -6.22 4.45 -17.00
N ILE A 81 -5.87 4.30 -15.71
CA ILE A 81 -5.48 2.99 -15.15
C ILE A 81 -6.65 2.01 -15.25
N SER A 82 -7.86 2.41 -14.86
CA SER A 82 -9.04 1.54 -14.95
C SER A 82 -9.36 1.14 -16.38
N TRP A 83 -9.18 2.04 -17.34
CA TRP A 83 -9.32 1.74 -18.75
C TRP A 83 -8.26 0.74 -19.23
N LEU A 84 -6.99 0.93 -18.86
CA LEU A 84 -5.89 0.03 -19.20
C LEU A 84 -6.11 -1.37 -18.63
N GLU A 85 -6.57 -1.49 -17.39
CA GLU A 85 -6.96 -2.75 -16.77
C GLU A 85 -7.97 -3.51 -17.63
N ASN A 86 -9.06 -2.85 -17.99
CA ASN A 86 -10.11 -3.46 -18.82
C ASN A 86 -9.60 -3.84 -20.21
N TYR A 87 -8.70 -3.04 -20.79
CA TYR A 87 -8.07 -3.36 -22.07
C TYR A 87 -7.22 -4.63 -21.98
N LEU A 88 -6.34 -4.71 -20.96
CA LEU A 88 -5.43 -5.86 -20.78
C LEU A 88 -6.16 -7.14 -20.38
N LEU A 89 -7.24 -7.05 -19.58
CA LEU A 89 -8.10 -8.21 -19.28
C LEU A 89 -8.73 -8.85 -20.52
N ASN A 90 -9.03 -8.04 -21.54
CA ASN A 90 -9.63 -8.50 -22.79
C ASN A 90 -8.58 -8.75 -23.88
N TYR A 91 -7.28 -8.64 -23.56
CA TYR A 91 -6.22 -8.84 -24.51
C TYR A 91 -6.03 -10.33 -24.82
N SER A 92 -5.98 -10.68 -26.10
CA SER A 92 -5.88 -12.09 -26.54
C SER A 92 -4.47 -12.67 -26.51
N GLY A 93 -3.43 -11.81 -26.52
CA GLY A 93 -2.03 -12.19 -26.46
C GLY A 93 -1.52 -12.38 -25.02
N ALA A 94 -0.25 -12.76 -24.90
CA ALA A 94 0.42 -12.85 -23.61
C ALA A 94 0.87 -11.45 -23.13
N VAL A 95 0.74 -11.19 -21.83
CA VAL A 95 1.17 -9.93 -21.23
C VAL A 95 2.14 -10.23 -20.08
N LEU A 96 3.33 -9.64 -20.13
CA LEU A 96 4.31 -9.65 -19.04
C LEU A 96 4.45 -8.22 -18.51
N ILE A 97 4.21 -8.05 -17.21
CA ILE A 97 4.15 -6.75 -16.57
C ILE A 97 5.15 -6.70 -15.42
N VAL A 98 5.93 -5.63 -15.35
CA VAL A 98 6.65 -5.19 -14.15
C VAL A 98 5.87 -4.02 -13.59
N ALA A 99 5.38 -4.11 -12.35
CA ALA A 99 4.64 -3.02 -11.71
C ALA A 99 4.73 -3.09 -10.18
N HIS A 100 4.64 -1.92 -9.56
CA HIS A 100 4.57 -1.74 -8.11
C HIS A 100 3.17 -1.32 -7.64
N ASP A 101 2.17 -1.33 -8.50
CA ASP A 101 0.76 -1.13 -8.16
C ASP A 101 0.09 -2.47 -7.82
N ARG A 102 -0.11 -2.71 -6.52
CA ARG A 102 -0.70 -3.97 -6.01
C ARG A 102 -2.13 -4.18 -6.50
N TYR A 103 -2.92 -3.11 -6.59
CA TYR A 103 -4.31 -3.17 -7.03
C TYR A 103 -4.39 -3.55 -8.52
N PHE A 104 -3.52 -2.97 -9.33
CA PHE A 104 -3.39 -3.28 -10.75
C PHE A 104 -2.98 -4.74 -10.97
N LEU A 105 -1.95 -5.21 -10.23
CA LEU A 105 -1.51 -6.60 -10.28
C LEU A 105 -2.61 -7.56 -9.82
N ASP A 106 -3.32 -7.24 -8.75
CA ASP A 106 -4.37 -8.12 -8.21
C ASP A 106 -5.50 -8.36 -9.21
N LYS A 107 -5.82 -7.34 -10.02
CA LYS A 107 -6.91 -7.40 -11.00
C LYS A 107 -6.53 -8.11 -12.31
N ILE A 108 -5.30 -7.98 -12.79
CA ILE A 108 -4.92 -8.39 -14.14
C ILE A 108 -4.17 -9.72 -14.17
N VAL A 109 -3.26 -9.95 -13.19
CA VAL A 109 -2.33 -11.07 -13.32
C VAL A 109 -2.91 -12.38 -12.81
N SER A 110 -2.55 -13.47 -13.47
CA SER A 110 -2.88 -14.84 -13.06
C SER A 110 -1.67 -15.60 -12.52
N LYS A 111 -0.46 -15.05 -12.69
CA LYS A 111 0.80 -15.58 -12.17
C LYS A 111 1.72 -14.42 -11.79
N ILE A 112 2.50 -14.61 -10.71
CA ILE A 112 3.53 -13.67 -10.29
C ILE A 112 4.88 -14.38 -10.30
N ILE A 113 5.88 -13.73 -10.87
CA ILE A 113 7.28 -14.15 -10.84
C ILE A 113 8.01 -13.18 -9.94
N GLU A 114 8.43 -13.66 -8.78
CA GLU A 114 9.25 -12.90 -7.86
C GLU A 114 10.72 -13.11 -8.16
N LEU A 115 11.46 -12.03 -8.28
CA LEU A 115 12.91 -12.04 -8.41
C LEU A 115 13.52 -11.52 -7.09
N ASP A 116 14.18 -12.40 -6.36
CA ASP A 116 14.80 -12.08 -5.08
C ASP A 116 16.18 -12.72 -4.96
N ASN A 117 17.22 -11.94 -4.64
CA ASN A 117 18.59 -12.39 -4.47
C ASN A 117 19.10 -13.33 -5.58
N GLY A 118 18.76 -13.03 -6.83
CA GLY A 118 19.16 -13.83 -8.00
C GLY A 118 18.35 -15.12 -8.23
N ASN A 119 17.33 -15.36 -7.41
CA ASN A 119 16.42 -16.48 -7.55
C ASN A 119 15.09 -16.01 -8.14
N ALA A 120 14.49 -16.83 -8.99
CA ALA A 120 13.17 -16.59 -9.55
C ALA A 120 12.18 -17.62 -8.99
N THR A 121 11.13 -17.14 -8.32
CA THR A 121 10.08 -18.00 -7.77
C THR A 121 8.75 -17.67 -8.43
N VAL A 122 8.02 -18.70 -8.89
CA VAL A 122 6.74 -18.53 -9.58
C VAL A 122 5.58 -18.88 -8.66
N PHE A 123 4.65 -17.94 -8.52
CA PHE A 123 3.41 -18.10 -7.77
C PHE A 123 2.21 -18.06 -8.72
N SER A 124 1.32 -19.03 -8.61
CA SER A 124 0.04 -19.02 -9.32
C SER A 124 -0.99 -18.24 -8.51
N GLY A 125 -1.78 -17.42 -9.18
CA GLY A 125 -2.80 -16.55 -8.59
C GLY A 125 -2.48 -15.07 -8.79
N ASN A 126 -3.31 -14.22 -8.19
CA ASN A 126 -3.16 -12.77 -8.20
C ASN A 126 -2.19 -12.29 -7.10
N TYR A 127 -2.13 -10.96 -6.88
CA TYR A 127 -1.22 -10.39 -5.88
C TYR A 127 -1.61 -10.78 -4.45
N THR A 128 -2.89 -10.83 -4.12
CA THR A 128 -3.40 -11.23 -2.80
C THR A 128 -3.03 -12.69 -2.49
N ASP A 129 -3.19 -13.58 -3.46
CA ASP A 129 -2.76 -14.99 -3.34
C ASP A 129 -1.25 -15.12 -3.13
N TYR A 130 -0.47 -14.34 -3.88
CA TYR A 130 0.99 -14.28 -3.74
C TYR A 130 1.41 -13.82 -2.35
N ALA A 131 0.84 -12.69 -1.86
CA ALA A 131 1.17 -12.14 -0.55
C ALA A 131 0.89 -13.15 0.58
N SER A 132 -0.25 -13.83 0.50
CA SER A 132 -0.63 -14.88 1.46
C SER A 132 0.35 -16.06 1.44
N LYS A 133 0.67 -16.56 0.25
CA LYS A 133 1.62 -17.69 0.08
C LYS A 133 3.02 -17.31 0.55
N LYS A 134 3.48 -16.10 0.23
CA LYS A 134 4.79 -15.59 0.67
C LYS A 134 4.86 -15.46 2.19
N ALA A 135 3.81 -14.97 2.84
CA ALA A 135 3.72 -14.88 4.30
C ALA A 135 3.83 -16.27 4.95
N ILE A 136 3.13 -17.27 4.42
CA ILE A 136 3.21 -18.65 4.92
C ILE A 136 4.63 -19.21 4.76
N LEU A 137 5.24 -19.09 3.57
CA LEU A 137 6.59 -19.57 3.30
C LEU A 137 7.61 -18.91 4.23
N ARG A 138 7.51 -17.60 4.41
CA ARG A 138 8.37 -16.84 5.32
C ARG A 138 8.25 -17.30 6.76
N ASN A 139 7.03 -17.53 7.24
CA ASN A 139 6.79 -18.05 8.58
C ASN A 139 7.37 -19.47 8.76
N MET A 140 7.27 -20.31 7.73
CA MET A 140 7.89 -21.64 7.74
C MET A 140 9.41 -21.55 7.80
N GLN A 141 10.05 -20.73 6.96
CA GLN A 141 11.50 -20.51 6.97
C GLN A 141 11.99 -19.94 8.31
N LEU A 142 11.26 -18.97 8.88
CA LEU A 142 11.59 -18.41 10.19
C LEU A 142 11.52 -19.49 11.29
N LYS A 143 10.48 -20.31 11.28
CA LYS A 143 10.32 -21.41 12.24
C LYS A 143 11.44 -22.44 12.09
N GLU A 144 11.79 -22.78 10.88
CA GLU A 144 12.88 -23.73 10.57
C GLU A 144 14.23 -23.16 11.03
N TYR A 145 14.53 -21.90 10.73
CA TYR A 145 15.73 -21.21 11.23
C TYR A 145 15.80 -21.20 12.76
N LEU A 146 14.71 -20.82 13.44
CA LEU A 146 14.67 -20.78 14.91
C LEU A 146 14.84 -22.18 15.52
N ASN A 147 14.27 -23.22 14.93
CA ASN A 147 14.45 -24.59 15.37
C ASN A 147 15.89 -25.05 15.19
N GLN A 148 16.51 -24.73 14.05
CA GLN A 148 17.91 -25.05 13.80
C GLN A 148 18.83 -24.33 14.79
N GLN A 149 18.58 -23.03 15.07
CA GLN A 149 19.37 -22.28 16.06
C GLN A 149 19.26 -22.87 17.47
N ARG A 150 18.06 -23.33 17.87
CA ARG A 150 17.88 -24.02 19.16
C ARG A 150 18.65 -25.34 19.20
N GLU A 151 18.64 -26.12 18.13
CA GLU A 151 19.38 -27.36 18.03
C GLU A 151 20.90 -27.14 18.08
N ILE A 152 21.39 -26.14 17.32
CA ILE A 152 22.82 -25.75 17.35
C ILE A 152 23.25 -25.40 18.77
N LYS A 153 22.50 -24.51 19.44
CA LYS A 153 22.79 -24.12 20.82
C LYS A 153 22.79 -25.30 21.79
N HIS A 154 21.78 -26.18 21.65
CA HIS A 154 21.74 -27.40 22.48
C HIS A 154 22.95 -28.30 22.24
N GLN A 155 23.39 -28.52 21.01
CA GLN A 155 24.56 -29.34 20.69
C GLN A 155 25.83 -28.67 21.21
N GLU A 156 25.99 -27.37 21.12
CA GLU A 156 27.13 -26.63 21.69
C GLU A 156 27.22 -26.78 23.22
N GLU A 157 26.06 -26.68 23.92
CA GLU A 157 25.99 -26.90 25.37
C GLU A 157 26.39 -28.34 25.75
N VAL A 158 25.93 -29.34 24.99
CA VAL A 158 26.29 -30.75 25.20
C VAL A 158 27.81 -30.98 24.94
N ILE A 159 28.35 -30.40 23.87
CA ILE A 159 29.78 -30.48 23.54
C ILE A 159 30.60 -29.86 24.67
N THR A 160 30.22 -28.70 25.17
CA THR A 160 30.88 -27.99 26.26
C THR A 160 30.89 -28.85 27.54
N LYS A 161 29.73 -29.43 27.91
CA LYS A 161 29.62 -30.34 29.06
C LYS A 161 30.49 -31.59 28.89
N LEU A 162 30.52 -32.22 27.71
CA LEU A 162 31.33 -33.39 27.43
C LEU A 162 32.83 -33.08 27.52
N LYS A 163 33.30 -31.91 27.09
CA LYS A 163 34.69 -31.44 27.22
C LYS A 163 35.08 -31.16 28.67
N GLN A 164 34.16 -30.65 29.51
CA GLN A 164 34.42 -30.42 30.96
C GLN A 164 34.69 -31.71 31.73
N PHE A 165 34.09 -32.84 31.33
CA PHE A 165 34.35 -34.14 31.99
C PHE A 165 35.75 -34.71 31.77
N ASN A 166 36.55 -34.17 30.88
CA ASN A 166 37.97 -34.46 30.60
C ASN A 166 38.35 -35.96 30.55
N ARG A 167 37.40 -36.84 30.18
CA ARG A 167 37.61 -38.27 29.95
C ARG A 167 37.79 -38.54 28.47
N GLU A 168 38.75 -39.39 28.08
CA GLU A 168 39.06 -39.69 26.67
C GLU A 168 37.82 -40.06 25.82
N LYS A 169 36.93 -40.90 26.37
CA LYS A 169 35.67 -41.27 25.72
C LYS A 169 34.71 -40.06 25.55
N SER A 170 34.69 -39.13 26.52
CA SER A 170 33.84 -37.92 26.44
C SER A 170 34.36 -36.94 25.40
N ILE A 171 35.69 -36.81 25.32
CA ILE A 171 36.36 -35.96 24.31
C ILE A 171 36.09 -36.49 22.90
N LYS A 172 36.23 -37.80 22.63
CA LYS A 172 35.92 -38.40 21.32
C LYS A 172 34.44 -38.22 20.93
N ARG A 173 33.53 -38.26 21.90
CA ARG A 173 32.07 -37.98 21.65
C ARG A 173 31.84 -36.50 21.34
N ALA A 174 32.53 -35.58 22.01
CA ALA A 174 32.48 -34.16 21.74
C ALA A 174 32.97 -33.84 20.31
N GLU A 175 34.11 -34.39 19.91
CA GLU A 175 34.69 -34.24 18.57
C GLU A 175 33.75 -34.79 17.47
N SER A 176 33.10 -35.93 17.72
CA SER A 176 32.14 -36.50 16.77
C SER A 176 30.94 -35.58 16.57
N ARG A 177 30.43 -34.97 17.67
CA ARG A 177 29.31 -34.01 17.60
C ARG A 177 29.72 -32.68 16.92
N GLU A 178 30.93 -32.18 17.19
CA GLU A 178 31.49 -31.03 16.48
C GLU A 178 31.57 -31.28 14.97
N LYS A 179 32.04 -32.47 14.56
CA LYS A 179 32.07 -32.84 13.14
C LYS A 179 30.68 -32.93 12.52
N MET A 180 29.65 -33.37 13.27
CA MET A 180 28.26 -33.36 12.80
C MET A 180 27.74 -31.91 12.64
N LEU A 181 28.03 -31.06 13.62
CA LEU A 181 27.59 -29.66 13.61
C LEU A 181 28.23 -28.88 12.46
N ASN A 182 29.52 -29.12 12.18
CA ASN A 182 30.25 -28.52 11.05
C ASN A 182 29.82 -29.05 9.67
N LYS A 183 29.12 -30.16 9.60
CA LYS A 183 28.55 -30.73 8.37
C LYS A 183 27.07 -30.34 8.15
N MET A 184 26.45 -29.69 9.13
CA MET A 184 25.06 -29.24 9.04
C MET A 184 24.99 -28.09 8.03
N GLU A 185 24.08 -28.20 7.06
CA GLU A 185 23.76 -27.10 6.18
C GLU A 185 23.00 -26.04 6.99
N PHE A 186 23.57 -24.84 7.05
CA PHE A 186 22.94 -23.73 7.77
C PHE A 186 21.80 -23.16 6.93
N VAL A 187 20.63 -23.05 7.56
CA VAL A 187 19.51 -22.29 6.98
C VAL A 187 19.85 -20.81 7.09
N ASP A 188 19.87 -20.11 5.98
CA ASP A 188 20.09 -18.67 5.97
C ASP A 188 19.02 -17.98 6.82
N LYS A 189 19.47 -16.98 7.58
CA LYS A 189 18.55 -16.17 8.37
C LYS A 189 17.59 -15.47 7.39
N PRO A 190 16.28 -15.77 7.46
CA PRO A 190 15.33 -15.05 6.61
C PRO A 190 15.43 -13.56 6.92
N GLU A 191 15.38 -12.72 5.88
CA GLU A 191 15.32 -11.28 6.06
C GLU A 191 14.07 -10.96 6.88
N ILE A 192 14.29 -10.68 8.15
CA ILE A 192 13.24 -10.16 9.03
C ILE A 192 13.07 -8.70 8.60
N LEU A 193 12.12 -8.45 7.71
CA LEU A 193 11.53 -7.12 7.70
C LEU A 193 11.03 -6.93 9.12
N ASN A 194 11.58 -5.95 9.83
CA ASN A 194 11.12 -5.62 11.17
C ASN A 194 9.69 -5.06 11.05
N ASP A 195 8.71 -5.95 10.90
CA ASP A 195 7.27 -5.63 10.87
C ASP A 195 6.79 -4.95 12.18
N LYS A 196 7.69 -4.81 13.15
CA LYS A 196 7.38 -4.30 14.49
C LYS A 196 8.38 -3.25 15.01
N MET A 197 8.97 -2.46 14.14
CA MET A 197 9.51 -1.20 14.62
C MET A 197 8.33 -0.25 14.80
N ASP A 198 7.73 -0.26 16.00
CA ASP A 198 6.78 0.77 16.46
C ASP A 198 7.52 2.12 16.52
N ILE A 199 7.68 2.75 15.36
CA ILE A 199 8.12 4.14 15.33
C ILE A 199 6.89 4.96 15.68
N LYS A 200 6.82 5.38 16.92
CA LYS A 200 5.85 6.40 17.33
C LYS A 200 6.33 7.74 16.77
N LEU A 201 5.78 8.08 15.62
CA LEU A 201 5.98 9.39 15.01
C LEU A 201 4.95 10.36 15.62
N GLU A 202 5.34 11.00 16.70
CA GLU A 202 4.50 11.98 17.39
C GLU A 202 5.04 13.39 17.10
N PRO A 203 4.19 14.32 16.63
CA PRO A 203 4.61 15.70 16.46
C PRO A 203 4.90 16.32 17.82
N ASN A 204 6.02 17.04 17.93
CA ASN A 204 6.42 17.70 19.19
C ASN A 204 5.42 18.75 19.69
N VAL A 205 4.62 19.32 18.78
CA VAL A 205 3.61 20.35 19.10
C VAL A 205 2.27 19.91 18.55
N ILE A 206 1.28 19.85 19.44
CA ILE A 206 -0.10 19.54 19.04
C ILE A 206 -0.74 20.80 18.43
N SER A 207 -1.28 20.68 17.21
CA SER A 207 -2.02 21.75 16.54
C SER A 207 -3.39 22.02 17.18
N GLY A 208 -4.02 23.14 16.84
CA GLY A 208 -5.45 23.38 17.08
C GLY A 208 -6.33 22.31 16.43
N ASN A 209 -7.63 22.31 16.72
CA ASN A 209 -8.57 21.34 16.17
C ASN A 209 -8.81 21.57 14.66
N ASP A 210 -8.93 22.83 14.27
CA ASP A 210 -9.03 23.23 12.86
C ASP A 210 -7.61 23.47 12.35
N VAL A 211 -7.15 22.64 11.41
CA VAL A 211 -5.78 22.66 10.89
C VAL A 211 -5.68 23.49 9.62
N LEU A 212 -6.64 23.33 8.73
CA LEU A 212 -6.70 24.04 7.46
C LEU A 212 -8.14 24.40 7.13
N THR A 213 -8.38 25.64 6.72
CA THR A 213 -9.64 26.10 6.16
C THR A 213 -9.37 26.80 4.83
N VAL A 214 -10.04 26.35 3.79
CA VAL A 214 -9.98 26.91 2.43
C VAL A 214 -11.35 27.45 2.10
N ASP A 215 -11.41 28.74 1.79
CA ASP A 215 -12.67 29.46 1.52
C ASP A 215 -12.63 30.11 0.13
N ASN A 216 -13.58 29.73 -0.73
CA ASN A 216 -13.84 30.26 -2.07
C ASN A 216 -12.57 30.39 -2.93
N LEU A 217 -11.68 29.39 -2.83
CA LEU A 217 -10.37 29.42 -3.50
C LEU A 217 -10.56 29.18 -5.00
N THR A 218 -9.98 30.09 -5.81
CA THR A 218 -9.99 30.03 -7.27
C THR A 218 -8.57 30.19 -7.80
N LYS A 219 -8.20 29.39 -8.81
CA LYS A 219 -6.93 29.48 -9.51
C LYS A 219 -7.06 29.09 -10.98
N GLY A 220 -6.38 29.87 -11.84
CA GLY A 220 -6.22 29.58 -13.25
C GLY A 220 -4.83 29.95 -13.75
N PHE A 221 -4.48 29.52 -14.95
CA PHE A 221 -3.27 29.87 -15.68
C PHE A 221 -3.61 30.12 -17.14
N ASP A 222 -3.02 31.14 -17.72
CA ASP A 222 -3.14 31.50 -19.15
C ASP A 222 -4.60 31.55 -19.65
N GLY A 223 -5.50 32.09 -18.79
CA GLY A 223 -6.94 32.20 -19.11
C GLY A 223 -7.75 30.92 -18.91
N THR A 224 -7.12 29.82 -18.54
CA THR A 224 -7.80 28.55 -18.20
C THR A 224 -7.99 28.43 -16.70
N VAL A 225 -9.23 28.38 -16.22
CA VAL A 225 -9.57 28.17 -14.81
C VAL A 225 -9.44 26.69 -14.49
N LEU A 226 -8.56 26.34 -13.53
CA LEU A 226 -8.37 24.99 -13.04
C LEU A 226 -9.50 24.58 -12.08
N PHE A 227 -9.76 25.43 -11.08
CA PHE A 227 -10.84 25.25 -10.12
C PHE A 227 -11.39 26.61 -9.68
N ASP A 228 -12.64 26.61 -9.28
CA ASP A 228 -13.39 27.82 -8.96
C ASP A 228 -14.23 27.62 -7.68
N ASN A 229 -14.13 28.60 -6.78
CA ASN A 229 -14.90 28.66 -5.53
C ASN A 229 -14.84 27.35 -4.70
N ILE A 230 -13.68 26.72 -4.59
CA ILE A 230 -13.53 25.52 -3.78
C ILE A 230 -13.46 25.86 -2.29
N CYS A 231 -14.21 25.09 -1.49
CA CYS A 231 -14.28 25.26 -0.05
C CYS A 231 -14.13 23.88 0.63
N PHE A 232 -13.18 23.77 1.56
CA PHE A 232 -13.04 22.58 2.40
C PHE A 232 -12.25 22.91 3.69
N GLN A 233 -12.42 22.06 4.69
CA GLN A 233 -11.76 22.17 5.97
C GLN A 233 -11.11 20.84 6.33
N ILE A 234 -9.92 20.87 6.96
CA ILE A 234 -9.23 19.70 7.49
C ILE A 234 -9.05 19.88 9.00
N LYS A 235 -9.42 18.85 9.76
CA LYS A 235 -9.32 18.81 11.23
C LYS A 235 -8.12 18.00 11.66
N ARG A 236 -7.68 18.22 12.88
CA ARG A 236 -6.56 17.50 13.48
C ARG A 236 -6.79 15.99 13.49
N GLY A 237 -5.75 15.26 13.07
CA GLY A 237 -5.76 13.80 13.02
C GLY A 237 -6.47 13.21 11.81
N GLU A 238 -7.04 14.05 10.90
CA GLU A 238 -7.55 13.54 9.63
C GLU A 238 -6.40 13.18 8.68
N ARG A 239 -6.58 12.09 7.94
CA ARG A 239 -5.75 11.71 6.80
C ARG A 239 -6.59 11.86 5.54
N VAL A 240 -6.34 12.94 4.81
CA VAL A 240 -7.17 13.37 3.68
C VAL A 240 -6.44 13.09 2.38
N ALA A 241 -7.04 12.29 1.51
CA ALA A 241 -6.57 12.09 0.14
C ALA A 241 -7.25 13.10 -0.80
N LEU A 242 -6.46 13.85 -1.57
CA LEU A 242 -6.94 14.70 -2.64
C LEU A 242 -6.78 13.97 -3.97
N ILE A 243 -7.88 13.59 -4.60
CA ILE A 243 -7.91 12.83 -5.85
C ILE A 243 -8.56 13.64 -6.99
N GLY A 244 -8.34 13.19 -8.22
CA GLY A 244 -8.91 13.80 -9.44
C GLY A 244 -8.04 13.46 -10.66
N SER A 245 -8.56 13.71 -11.85
CA SER A 245 -7.85 13.46 -13.12
C SER A 245 -6.58 14.29 -13.23
N ASN A 246 -5.67 13.91 -14.13
CA ASN A 246 -4.45 14.67 -14.36
C ASN A 246 -4.77 16.07 -14.93
N GLY A 247 -4.01 17.07 -14.48
CA GLY A 247 -4.20 18.46 -14.91
C GLY A 247 -5.35 19.23 -14.24
N THR A 248 -6.08 18.62 -13.30
CA THR A 248 -7.19 19.32 -12.57
C THR A 248 -6.70 20.33 -11.55
N GLY A 249 -5.40 20.34 -11.20
CA GLY A 249 -4.84 21.31 -10.26
C GLY A 249 -4.58 20.78 -8.85
N LYS A 250 -4.47 19.46 -8.64
CA LYS A 250 -4.16 18.84 -7.34
C LYS A 250 -2.87 19.39 -6.72
N THR A 251 -1.74 19.26 -7.43
CA THR A 251 -0.44 19.85 -7.03
C THR A 251 -0.51 21.36 -6.85
N THR A 252 -1.32 22.05 -7.67
CA THR A 252 -1.55 23.50 -7.55
C THR A 252 -2.19 23.85 -6.20
N ILE A 253 -3.19 23.08 -5.75
CA ILE A 253 -3.80 23.26 -4.43
C ILE A 253 -2.77 23.07 -3.32
N LEU A 254 -1.92 22.03 -3.40
CA LEU A 254 -0.85 21.82 -2.42
C LEU A 254 0.16 22.99 -2.40
N LYS A 255 0.57 23.50 -3.56
CA LYS A 255 1.47 24.65 -3.67
C LYS A 255 0.85 25.95 -3.14
N LEU A 256 -0.47 26.15 -3.32
CA LEU A 256 -1.21 27.28 -2.74
C LEU A 256 -1.26 27.20 -1.22
N ILE A 257 -1.54 26.00 -0.65
CA ILE A 257 -1.58 25.81 0.81
C ILE A 257 -0.20 26.07 1.43
N ASN A 258 0.87 25.70 0.73
CA ASN A 258 2.25 25.97 1.17
C ASN A 258 2.72 27.41 0.92
N GLY A 259 1.90 28.26 0.28
CA GLY A 259 2.26 29.64 -0.03
C GLY A 259 3.34 29.79 -1.11
N ILE A 260 3.61 28.73 -1.88
CA ILE A 260 4.60 28.74 -2.98
C ILE A 260 4.08 29.57 -4.15
N ILE A 261 2.79 29.52 -4.42
CA ILE A 261 2.11 30.30 -5.45
C ILE A 261 0.96 31.08 -4.83
N PRO A 262 0.63 32.29 -5.33
CA PRO A 262 -0.53 33.06 -4.86
C PRO A 262 -1.84 32.55 -5.45
N ALA A 263 -2.93 32.66 -4.69
CA ALA A 263 -4.29 32.44 -5.19
C ALA A 263 -4.75 33.62 -6.05
N ASP A 264 -5.66 33.37 -6.99
CA ASP A 264 -6.28 34.44 -7.79
C ASP A 264 -7.43 35.07 -7.01
N SER A 265 -8.21 34.25 -6.27
CA SER A 265 -9.21 34.71 -5.30
C SER A 265 -9.41 33.70 -4.20
N GLY A 266 -10.11 34.09 -3.14
CA GLY A 266 -10.34 33.27 -1.96
C GLY A 266 -9.25 33.40 -0.91
N SER A 267 -9.31 32.58 0.13
CA SER A 267 -8.39 32.63 1.26
C SER A 267 -8.10 31.24 1.84
N ILE A 268 -6.89 31.11 2.38
CA ILE A 268 -6.40 29.89 3.03
C ILE A 268 -5.98 30.28 4.44
N TYR A 269 -6.56 29.61 5.43
CA TYR A 269 -6.28 29.84 6.85
C TYR A 269 -5.68 28.59 7.46
N LEU A 270 -4.50 28.75 8.06
CA LEU A 270 -3.89 27.70 8.89
C LEU A 270 -4.31 27.91 10.36
N GLY A 271 -4.61 26.84 11.03
CA GLY A 271 -4.99 26.83 12.43
C GLY A 271 -3.87 27.20 13.38
N ALA A 272 -4.20 27.38 14.65
CA ALA A 272 -3.22 27.72 15.68
C ALA A 272 -2.17 26.62 15.84
N LYS A 273 -0.90 26.99 15.93
CA LYS A 273 0.26 26.10 16.11
C LYS A 273 0.42 25.05 15.00
N VAL A 274 -0.12 25.30 13.82
CA VAL A 274 0.09 24.40 12.66
C VAL A 274 1.49 24.64 12.11
N ASN A 275 2.26 23.56 11.98
CA ASN A 275 3.58 23.53 11.36
C ASN A 275 3.53 22.55 10.20
N ILE A 276 3.73 23.06 8.98
CA ILE A 276 3.62 22.27 7.75
C ILE A 276 4.95 21.59 7.43
N GLY A 277 4.89 20.30 7.08
CA GLY A 277 5.95 19.57 6.41
C GLY A 277 5.51 19.23 5.00
N TYR A 278 6.22 19.73 3.99
CA TYR A 278 5.88 19.51 2.58
C TYR A 278 6.85 18.54 1.91
N TYR A 279 6.31 17.52 1.27
CA TYR A 279 7.03 16.58 0.42
C TYR A 279 6.66 16.84 -1.03
N ASP A 280 7.64 17.32 -1.80
CA ASP A 280 7.49 17.61 -3.23
C ASP A 280 7.98 16.42 -4.07
N GLN A 281 7.33 16.17 -5.20
CA GLN A 281 7.65 15.10 -6.14
C GLN A 281 9.09 15.16 -6.68
N GLU A 282 9.69 16.36 -6.76
CA GLU A 282 11.01 16.57 -7.37
C GLU A 282 12.19 16.34 -6.41
N HIS A 283 11.97 16.01 -5.14
CA HIS A 283 13.01 15.67 -4.13
C HIS A 283 14.19 16.66 -4.02
N HIS A 284 13.99 17.92 -4.31
CA HIS A 284 15.05 18.95 -4.34
C HIS A 284 15.70 19.27 -2.97
N VAL A 285 15.35 18.52 -1.93
CA VAL A 285 15.71 18.87 -0.54
C VAL A 285 16.96 18.14 -0.04
N LEU A 286 17.54 17.22 -0.83
CA LEU A 286 18.68 16.41 -0.41
C LEU A 286 19.98 16.90 -1.05
N ASP A 287 21.06 17.03 -0.25
CA ASP A 287 22.38 17.38 -0.71
C ASP A 287 23.10 16.14 -1.28
N PRO A 288 23.41 16.10 -2.61
CA PRO A 288 23.98 14.93 -3.25
C PRO A 288 25.38 14.56 -2.73
N ASP A 289 26.12 15.51 -2.16
CA ASP A 289 27.50 15.31 -1.69
C ASP A 289 27.59 14.88 -0.21
N LYS A 290 26.45 14.76 0.49
CA LYS A 290 26.39 14.24 1.86
C LYS A 290 26.08 12.76 1.88
N THR A 291 26.43 12.11 3.01
CA THR A 291 25.93 10.78 3.32
C THR A 291 24.48 10.88 3.83
N ILE A 292 23.73 9.76 3.77
CA ILE A 292 22.37 9.70 4.32
C ILE A 292 22.37 10.13 5.80
N PHE A 293 23.33 9.64 6.56
CA PHE A 293 23.46 9.95 7.99
C PHE A 293 23.75 11.44 8.24
N ASP A 294 24.70 12.02 7.49
CA ASP A 294 25.08 13.42 7.65
C ASP A 294 23.95 14.37 7.23
N GLU A 295 23.21 14.02 6.19
CA GLU A 295 22.04 14.79 5.73
C GLU A 295 20.96 14.91 6.82
N ILE A 296 20.67 13.81 7.52
CA ILE A 296 19.69 13.83 8.61
C ILE A 296 20.26 14.53 9.84
N ARG A 297 21.52 14.27 10.20
CA ARG A 297 22.18 14.88 11.37
C ARG A 297 22.26 16.40 11.25
N ASP A 298 22.63 16.89 10.06
CA ASP A 298 22.77 18.34 9.84
C ASP A 298 21.42 19.05 9.82
N ALA A 299 20.36 18.35 9.35
CA ALA A 299 19.00 18.88 9.37
C ALA A 299 18.39 18.90 10.80
N TYR A 300 18.80 17.96 11.64
CA TYR A 300 18.25 17.79 13.02
C TYR A 300 19.36 17.59 14.05
N PRO A 301 20.11 18.64 14.41
CA PRO A 301 21.25 18.55 15.33
C PRO A 301 20.89 18.10 16.75
N ASP A 302 19.62 18.27 17.14
CA ASP A 302 19.11 17.90 18.47
C ASP A 302 18.87 16.39 18.62
N LEU A 303 18.87 15.62 17.52
CA LEU A 303 18.67 14.18 17.56
C LEU A 303 19.97 13.45 17.88
N ASN A 304 19.88 12.43 18.74
CA ASN A 304 21.02 11.59 18.98
C ASN A 304 21.23 10.56 17.85
N ASN A 305 22.47 10.06 17.72
CA ASN A 305 22.85 9.10 16.67
C ASN A 305 21.97 7.82 16.66
N THR A 306 21.48 7.40 17.82
CA THR A 306 20.62 6.22 17.96
C THR A 306 19.23 6.48 17.35
N GLN A 307 18.67 7.67 17.60
CA GLN A 307 17.38 8.05 17.02
C GLN A 307 17.47 8.14 15.49
N ILE A 308 18.52 8.78 14.97
CA ILE A 308 18.76 8.88 13.51
C ILE A 308 18.86 7.47 12.90
N ARG A 309 19.69 6.59 13.47
CA ARG A 309 19.85 5.22 12.97
C ARG A 309 18.58 4.40 13.06
N ASN A 310 17.81 4.52 14.14
CA ASN A 310 16.54 3.82 14.29
C ASN A 310 15.53 4.26 13.24
N THR A 311 15.41 5.57 12.99
CA THR A 311 14.54 6.07 11.93
C THR A 311 14.99 5.60 10.55
N LEU A 312 16.29 5.71 10.24
CA LEU A 312 16.82 5.23 8.96
C LEU A 312 16.63 3.71 8.79
N ALA A 313 16.79 2.93 9.85
CA ALA A 313 16.56 1.47 9.83
C ALA A 313 15.08 1.14 9.52
N ALA A 314 14.13 1.96 9.99
CA ALA A 314 12.71 1.81 9.64
C ALA A 314 12.43 2.07 8.16
N PHE A 315 13.22 2.90 7.52
CA PHE A 315 13.19 3.12 6.08
C PHE A 315 14.16 2.20 5.31
N LEU A 316 14.55 1.06 5.91
CA LEU A 316 15.42 0.01 5.35
C LEU A 316 16.87 0.45 5.07
N PHE A 317 17.35 1.48 5.73
CA PHE A 317 18.77 1.82 5.71
C PHE A 317 19.44 1.24 6.96
N THR A 318 20.10 0.09 6.82
CA THR A 318 20.71 -0.63 7.94
C THR A 318 22.23 -0.65 7.84
N ASN A 319 22.89 -0.85 8.97
CA ASN A 319 24.34 -1.02 9.06
C ASN A 319 25.15 0.07 8.34
N GLU A 320 25.84 -0.29 7.27
CA GLU A 320 26.70 0.61 6.47
C GLU A 320 25.94 1.41 5.41
N ASP A 321 24.70 1.03 5.09
CA ASP A 321 23.91 1.75 4.10
C ASP A 321 23.71 3.21 4.46
N VAL A 322 23.65 3.54 5.75
CA VAL A 322 23.47 4.92 6.24
C VAL A 322 24.63 5.85 5.86
N PHE A 323 25.79 5.29 5.48
CA PHE A 323 26.96 6.04 5.06
C PHE A 323 27.12 6.16 3.53
N LYS A 324 26.16 5.62 2.74
CA LYS A 324 26.12 5.84 1.30
C LYS A 324 25.90 7.31 0.99
N TYR A 325 26.53 7.81 -0.07
CA TYR A 325 26.28 9.16 -0.55
C TYR A 325 24.93 9.25 -1.27
N ILE A 326 24.24 10.37 -1.09
CA ILE A 326 22.91 10.61 -1.70
C ILE A 326 22.96 10.53 -3.22
N LYS A 327 24.05 10.97 -3.85
CA LYS A 327 24.24 10.87 -5.31
C LYS A 327 24.25 9.44 -5.83
N ASP A 328 24.69 8.46 -5.01
CA ASP A 328 24.82 7.06 -5.39
C ASP A 328 23.52 6.27 -5.20
N LEU A 329 22.49 6.90 -4.63
CA LEU A 329 21.20 6.27 -4.36
C LEU A 329 20.32 6.23 -5.63
N SER A 330 19.53 5.17 -5.73
CA SER A 330 18.42 5.09 -6.67
C SER A 330 17.33 6.14 -6.39
N GLY A 331 16.43 6.39 -7.34
CA GLY A 331 15.30 7.30 -7.14
C GLY A 331 14.43 6.92 -5.94
N GLY A 332 14.12 5.63 -5.80
CA GLY A 332 13.35 5.11 -4.67
C GLY A 332 14.06 5.24 -3.32
N GLU A 333 15.38 5.00 -3.27
CA GLU A 333 16.18 5.20 -2.05
C GLU A 333 16.21 6.68 -1.65
N ARG A 334 16.40 7.60 -2.60
CA ARG A 334 16.31 9.05 -2.33
C ARG A 334 14.94 9.44 -1.80
N GLY A 335 13.86 8.91 -2.36
CA GLY A 335 12.50 9.12 -1.86
C GLY A 335 12.36 8.68 -0.40
N ARG A 336 12.88 7.50 -0.03
CA ARG A 336 12.87 6.99 1.36
C ARG A 336 13.66 7.88 2.32
N VAL A 337 14.83 8.38 1.91
CA VAL A 337 15.62 9.33 2.74
C VAL A 337 14.86 10.63 2.95
N SER A 338 14.25 11.16 1.89
CA SER A 338 13.45 12.39 1.95
C SER A 338 12.23 12.23 2.87
N LEU A 339 11.55 11.09 2.80
CA LEU A 339 10.46 10.75 3.71
C LEU A 339 10.94 10.59 5.16
N ALA A 340 12.06 9.90 5.39
CA ALA A 340 12.65 9.78 6.73
C ALA A 340 12.99 11.15 7.32
N LYS A 341 13.57 12.05 6.50
CA LYS A 341 13.86 13.43 6.87
C LYS A 341 12.58 14.19 7.23
N LEU A 342 11.52 14.06 6.42
CA LEU A 342 10.25 14.71 6.70
C LEU A 342 9.61 14.21 8.01
N MET A 343 9.66 12.90 8.25
CA MET A 343 9.07 12.30 9.46
C MET A 343 9.80 12.67 10.74
N LEU A 344 11.07 13.04 10.67
CA LEU A 344 11.85 13.58 11.79
C LEU A 344 11.60 15.08 12.03
N SER A 345 10.90 15.74 11.11
CA SER A 345 10.57 17.16 11.26
C SER A 345 9.58 17.40 12.40
N ASN A 346 9.57 18.61 12.93
CA ASN A 346 8.61 19.05 13.95
C ASN A 346 7.22 19.36 13.36
N ALA A 347 6.95 18.91 12.12
CA ALA A 347 5.68 19.15 11.47
C ALA A 347 4.56 18.38 12.17
N ASN A 348 3.39 19.01 12.28
CA ASN A 348 2.15 18.39 12.77
C ASN A 348 1.06 18.34 11.69
N PHE A 349 1.36 18.91 10.52
CA PHE A 349 0.56 18.82 9.31
C PHE A 349 1.46 18.45 8.13
N LEU A 350 1.36 17.22 7.65
CA LEU A 350 2.12 16.73 6.50
C LEU A 350 1.32 16.93 5.22
N ILE A 351 1.98 17.48 4.21
CA ILE A 351 1.44 17.63 2.86
C ILE A 351 2.34 16.83 1.91
N LEU A 352 1.80 15.82 1.24
CA LEU A 352 2.56 14.89 0.41
C LEU A 352 2.03 14.91 -1.03
N ASP A 353 2.89 15.21 -1.98
CA ASP A 353 2.56 15.19 -3.42
C ASP A 353 3.15 13.95 -4.08
N GLU A 354 2.29 13.00 -4.43
CA GLU A 354 2.62 11.70 -5.04
C GLU A 354 3.76 10.94 -4.32
N PRO A 355 3.66 10.71 -2.98
CA PRO A 355 4.75 10.14 -2.20
C PRO A 355 5.04 8.67 -2.53
N THR A 356 4.15 8.00 -3.26
CA THR A 356 4.27 6.60 -3.67
C THR A 356 4.98 6.41 -5.00
N ASN A 357 5.23 7.50 -5.76
CA ASN A 357 5.90 7.42 -7.05
C ASN A 357 7.34 6.94 -6.90
N HIS A 358 7.76 6.05 -7.78
CA HIS A 358 9.10 5.44 -7.81
C HIS A 358 9.47 4.60 -6.57
N LEU A 359 8.52 4.36 -5.64
CA LEU A 359 8.74 3.46 -4.52
C LEU A 359 8.39 2.03 -4.91
N ASP A 360 9.23 1.07 -4.51
CA ASP A 360 8.92 -0.34 -4.58
C ASP A 360 7.82 -0.72 -3.56
N ILE A 361 7.24 -1.90 -3.71
CA ILE A 361 6.14 -2.37 -2.88
C ILE A 361 6.50 -2.32 -1.38
N THR A 362 7.71 -2.74 -1.02
CA THR A 362 8.19 -2.74 0.37
C THR A 362 8.29 -1.33 0.93
N SER A 363 8.82 -0.38 0.15
CA SER A 363 8.90 1.03 0.55
C SER A 363 7.53 1.68 0.72
N LYS A 364 6.56 1.31 -0.12
CA LYS A 364 5.17 1.75 0.01
C LYS A 364 4.54 1.24 1.32
N GLU A 365 4.76 -0.03 1.69
CA GLU A 365 4.29 -0.59 2.97
C GLU A 365 4.87 0.13 4.18
N ILE A 366 6.15 0.47 4.13
CA ILE A 366 6.80 1.24 5.19
C ILE A 366 6.17 2.63 5.32
N LEU A 367 5.94 3.31 4.19
CA LEU A 367 5.29 4.62 4.19
C LEU A 367 3.86 4.54 4.75
N GLU A 368 3.08 3.53 4.34
CA GLU A 368 1.73 3.28 4.84
C GLU A 368 1.73 3.09 6.37
N ASN A 369 2.61 2.23 6.88
CA ASN A 369 2.75 1.97 8.31
C ASN A 369 3.19 3.23 9.07
N ALA A 370 4.14 3.98 8.53
CA ALA A 370 4.61 5.24 9.10
C ALA A 370 3.48 6.29 9.20
N LEU A 371 2.69 6.47 8.13
CA LEU A 371 1.57 7.42 8.12
C LEU A 371 0.40 6.95 8.97
N ASN A 372 0.17 5.64 9.08
CA ASN A 372 -0.88 5.09 9.94
C ASN A 372 -0.55 5.22 11.43
N SER A 373 0.73 5.17 11.79
CA SER A 373 1.22 5.40 13.17
C SER A 373 1.37 6.90 13.52
N TYR A 374 1.42 7.77 12.51
CA TYR A 374 1.55 9.21 12.70
C TYR A 374 0.29 9.81 13.31
N THR A 375 0.44 10.51 14.45
CA THR A 375 -0.69 11.09 15.19
C THR A 375 -1.08 12.51 14.76
N GLY A 376 -0.32 13.12 13.84
CA GLY A 376 -0.62 14.41 13.23
C GLY A 376 -1.66 14.34 12.12
N THR A 377 -1.79 15.43 11.38
CA THR A 377 -2.73 15.56 10.25
C THR A 377 -1.98 15.35 8.93
N VAL A 378 -2.60 14.69 7.96
CA VAL A 378 -2.00 14.42 6.66
C VAL A 378 -2.94 14.84 5.54
N LEU A 379 -2.42 15.58 4.57
CA LEU A 379 -3.06 15.82 3.28
C LEU A 379 -2.15 15.26 2.19
N PHE A 380 -2.66 14.39 1.34
CA PHE A 380 -1.83 13.81 0.29
C PHE A 380 -2.55 13.68 -1.05
N VAL A 381 -1.78 13.78 -2.12
CA VAL A 381 -2.18 13.42 -3.48
C VAL A 381 -1.53 12.10 -3.81
N SER A 382 -2.27 11.14 -4.30
CA SER A 382 -1.74 9.89 -4.84
C SER A 382 -2.66 9.28 -5.88
N HIS A 383 -2.09 8.54 -6.82
CA HIS A 383 -2.80 7.70 -7.78
C HIS A 383 -2.79 6.22 -7.36
N ASP A 384 -2.08 5.87 -6.28
CA ASP A 384 -2.03 4.53 -5.72
C ASP A 384 -3.28 4.25 -4.89
N ARG A 385 -4.19 3.47 -5.48
CA ARG A 385 -5.50 3.12 -4.88
C ARG A 385 -5.36 2.33 -3.58
N TYR A 386 -4.36 1.44 -3.51
CA TYR A 386 -4.09 0.65 -2.31
C TYR A 386 -3.61 1.54 -1.17
N PHE A 387 -2.68 2.44 -1.47
CA PHE A 387 -2.17 3.43 -0.51
C PHE A 387 -3.30 4.34 0.01
N ILE A 388 -4.16 4.84 -0.88
CA ILE A 388 -5.30 5.67 -0.47
C ILE A 388 -6.24 4.86 0.43
N ASN A 389 -6.54 3.61 0.06
CA ASN A 389 -7.47 2.76 0.80
C ASN A 389 -6.96 2.42 2.21
N SER A 390 -5.64 2.18 2.35
CA SER A 390 -5.00 1.82 3.62
C SER A 390 -4.77 3.02 4.55
N THR A 391 -4.62 4.23 3.99
CA THR A 391 -4.18 5.41 4.75
C THR A 391 -5.28 6.45 4.95
N ALA A 392 -6.12 6.72 3.94
CA ALA A 392 -7.11 7.79 3.98
C ALA A 392 -8.26 7.49 4.93
N THR A 393 -8.63 8.48 5.73
CA THR A 393 -9.87 8.50 6.52
C THR A 393 -10.98 9.30 5.83
N ARG A 394 -10.60 10.12 4.85
CA ARG A 394 -11.47 10.99 4.07
C ARG A 394 -10.87 11.25 2.70
N ILE A 395 -11.74 11.36 1.69
CA ILE A 395 -11.35 11.67 0.32
C ILE A 395 -12.00 12.97 -0.12
N ILE A 396 -11.21 13.83 -0.76
CA ILE A 396 -11.67 15.03 -1.47
C ILE A 396 -11.41 14.81 -2.95
N GLU A 397 -12.47 14.72 -3.74
CA GLU A 397 -12.38 14.61 -5.20
C GLU A 397 -12.45 16.00 -5.85
N LEU A 398 -11.44 16.35 -6.64
CA LEU A 398 -11.45 17.54 -7.49
C LEU A 398 -11.96 17.15 -8.87
N ALA A 399 -13.22 17.44 -9.13
CA ALA A 399 -13.89 17.14 -10.39
C ALA A 399 -14.72 18.36 -10.86
N ASN A 400 -14.79 18.57 -12.17
CA ASN A 400 -15.58 19.66 -12.76
C ASN A 400 -15.27 21.04 -12.13
N LYS A 401 -13.99 21.30 -11.82
CA LYS A 401 -13.52 22.56 -11.19
C LYS A 401 -14.03 22.81 -9.77
N THR A 402 -14.67 21.84 -9.14
CA THR A 402 -15.22 21.89 -7.79
C THR A 402 -14.71 20.71 -6.95
N VAL A 403 -14.95 20.74 -5.63
CA VAL A 403 -14.56 19.66 -4.72
C VAL A 403 -15.79 18.94 -4.16
N VAL A 404 -15.69 17.61 -4.10
CA VAL A 404 -16.69 16.74 -3.47
C VAL A 404 -16.02 15.98 -2.34
N ASN A 405 -16.66 15.93 -1.18
CA ASN A 405 -16.13 15.28 0.01
C ASN A 405 -16.78 13.90 0.25
N TYR A 406 -15.95 12.89 0.50
CA TYR A 406 -16.36 11.53 0.88
C TYR A 406 -15.72 11.16 2.22
N ILE A 407 -16.54 10.84 3.22
CA ILE A 407 -16.06 10.46 4.57
C ILE A 407 -15.86 8.94 4.60
N GLY A 408 -14.64 8.49 4.36
CA GLY A 408 -14.28 7.08 4.28
C GLY A 408 -13.03 6.83 3.45
N ASN A 409 -12.72 5.57 3.21
CA ASN A 409 -11.61 5.10 2.41
C ASN A 409 -11.95 5.05 0.90
N TYR A 410 -11.04 4.49 0.09
CA TYR A 410 -11.22 4.42 -1.36
C TYR A 410 -12.38 3.53 -1.79
N ASP A 411 -12.63 2.41 -1.09
CA ASP A 411 -13.74 1.52 -1.40
C ASP A 411 -15.09 2.23 -1.18
N TYR A 412 -15.22 2.97 -0.07
CA TYR A 412 -16.40 3.79 0.19
C TYR A 412 -16.61 4.87 -0.88
N TYR A 413 -15.54 5.50 -1.36
CA TYR A 413 -15.59 6.46 -2.46
C TYR A 413 -16.16 5.84 -3.73
N LEU A 414 -15.69 4.63 -4.12
CA LEU A 414 -16.17 3.93 -5.31
C LEU A 414 -17.68 3.63 -5.22
N GLU A 415 -18.15 3.09 -4.09
CA GLU A 415 -19.56 2.81 -3.87
C GLU A 415 -20.43 4.06 -4.00
N LYS A 416 -19.97 5.19 -3.48
CA LYS A 416 -20.75 6.45 -3.52
C LYS A 416 -20.68 7.15 -4.87
N LYS A 417 -19.56 7.07 -5.58
CA LYS A 417 -19.40 7.65 -6.92
C LYS A 417 -20.39 7.02 -7.90
N ASP A 418 -20.57 5.70 -7.85
CA ASP A 418 -21.54 4.98 -8.70
C ASP A 418 -22.99 5.40 -8.41
N ILE A 419 -23.33 5.65 -7.16
CA ILE A 419 -24.68 6.11 -6.74
C ILE A 419 -24.93 7.56 -7.16
N LEU A 420 -23.93 8.44 -7.04
CA LEU A 420 -24.03 9.87 -7.37
C LEU A 420 -23.88 10.14 -8.88
N GLY A 421 -23.08 9.34 -9.59
CA GLY A 421 -22.91 9.43 -11.05
C GLY A 421 -24.16 9.05 -11.86
N ALA A 422 -25.11 8.36 -11.25
CA ALA A 422 -26.38 7.97 -11.90
C ALA A 422 -27.48 9.06 -11.91
N LYS A 423 -27.21 10.27 -11.40
CA LYS A 423 -28.18 11.38 -11.41
C LYS A 423 -27.65 12.60 -12.16
N PRO A 424 -28.19 12.97 -13.32
CA PRO A 424 -27.93 14.28 -13.90
C PRO A 424 -28.53 15.37 -12.98
N ILE A 425 -27.68 16.31 -12.53
CA ILE A 425 -28.09 17.46 -11.73
C ILE A 425 -28.82 18.43 -12.68
N THR A 426 -30.15 18.34 -12.74
CA THR A 426 -30.98 19.43 -13.21
C THR A 426 -31.30 20.31 -12.01
N ASN A 427 -30.69 21.50 -11.98
CA ASN A 427 -31.12 22.58 -11.12
C ASN A 427 -32.59 22.94 -11.43
N ASN A 428 -33.51 22.60 -10.55
CA ASN A 428 -34.78 23.30 -10.43
C ASN A 428 -35.21 23.32 -8.95
N THR A 429 -35.30 24.55 -8.47
CA THR A 429 -35.90 24.96 -7.21
C THR A 429 -37.33 24.46 -7.08
N SER A 430 -37.56 23.54 -6.13
CA SER A 430 -38.86 23.49 -5.43
C SER A 430 -38.68 22.71 -4.10
N LYS A 431 -38.85 23.44 -3.03
CA LYS A 431 -39.01 22.93 -1.66
C LYS A 431 -40.28 22.10 -1.57
N SER A 432 -40.15 20.94 -0.92
CA SER A 432 -41.21 20.09 -0.35
C SER A 432 -41.36 18.72 -1.01
N SER A 433 -40.65 17.73 -0.46
CA SER A 433 -41.04 16.31 -0.30
C SER A 433 -39.86 15.33 -0.01
N SER A 434 -38.70 15.81 0.46
CA SER A 434 -37.52 14.96 0.70
C SER A 434 -37.44 14.34 2.11
N SER A 435 -38.42 14.56 3.00
CA SER A 435 -38.33 14.09 4.39
C SER A 435 -38.80 12.64 4.63
N ALA A 436 -39.50 12.03 3.68
CA ALA A 436 -40.01 10.65 3.85
C ALA A 436 -39.05 9.59 3.29
N ILE A 437 -38.38 9.86 2.16
CA ILE A 437 -37.45 8.90 1.52
C ILE A 437 -36.10 8.85 2.29
N SER A 438 -35.63 9.98 2.83
CA SER A 438 -34.44 10.02 3.64
C SER A 438 -34.58 9.31 5.00
N LYS A 439 -35.81 9.27 5.56
CA LYS A 439 -36.09 8.54 6.81
C LYS A 439 -36.14 7.03 6.60
N LEU A 440 -36.64 6.55 5.49
CA LEU A 440 -36.65 5.10 5.17
C LEU A 440 -35.24 4.57 4.91
N ASN A 441 -34.44 5.26 4.09
CA ASN A 441 -33.05 4.88 3.86
C ASN A 441 -32.20 4.94 5.14
N TRP A 442 -32.44 5.93 6.01
CA TRP A 442 -31.73 6.05 7.29
C TRP A 442 -32.10 4.93 8.27
N GLN A 443 -33.35 4.45 8.26
CA GLN A 443 -33.77 3.32 9.07
C GLN A 443 -33.19 1.99 8.57
N GLU A 444 -33.13 1.77 7.26
CA GLU A 444 -32.50 0.58 6.67
C GLU A 444 -30.98 0.55 6.89
N GLU A 445 -30.29 1.69 6.75
CA GLU A 445 -28.86 1.79 7.09
C GLU A 445 -28.59 1.54 8.58
N LYS A 446 -29.46 2.05 9.45
CA LYS A 446 -29.33 1.83 10.90
C LYS A 446 -29.56 0.37 11.28
N VAL A 447 -30.44 -0.34 10.60
CA VAL A 447 -30.67 -1.79 10.79
C VAL A 447 -29.48 -2.59 10.27
N LYS A 448 -28.93 -2.25 9.08
CA LYS A 448 -27.71 -2.90 8.55
C LYS A 448 -26.49 -2.66 9.44
N GLN A 449 -26.28 -1.42 9.90
CA GLN A 449 -25.19 -1.12 10.86
C GLN A 449 -25.35 -1.84 12.19
N ALA A 450 -26.60 -1.97 12.69
CA ALA A 450 -26.87 -2.72 13.91
C ALA A 450 -26.63 -4.23 13.73
N GLN A 451 -26.92 -4.79 12.56
CA GLN A 451 -26.63 -6.18 12.21
C GLN A 451 -25.11 -6.40 12.08
N GLN A 452 -24.38 -5.53 11.34
CA GLN A 452 -22.93 -5.61 11.22
C GLN A 452 -22.23 -5.47 12.59
N LYS A 453 -22.74 -4.58 13.45
CA LYS A 453 -22.20 -4.43 14.80
C LYS A 453 -22.46 -5.65 15.68
N LYS A 454 -23.60 -6.35 15.48
CA LYS A 454 -23.89 -7.61 16.17
C LYS A 454 -22.94 -8.72 15.71
N ILE A 455 -22.76 -8.88 14.39
CA ILE A 455 -21.84 -9.88 13.81
C ILE A 455 -20.41 -9.60 14.29
N LYS A 456 -19.95 -8.35 14.23
CA LYS A 456 -18.60 -7.97 14.69
C LYS A 456 -18.38 -8.22 16.19
N ASN A 457 -19.41 -8.00 17.01
CA ASN A 457 -19.34 -8.30 18.44
C ASN A 457 -19.37 -9.82 18.71
N GLU A 458 -20.07 -10.58 17.87
CA GLU A 458 -20.11 -12.04 17.98
C GLU A 458 -18.79 -12.67 17.56
N ILE A 459 -18.18 -12.20 16.45
CA ILE A 459 -16.81 -12.57 16.04
C ILE A 459 -15.83 -12.32 17.19
N LYS A 460 -15.83 -11.12 17.75
CA LYS A 460 -14.92 -10.76 18.85
C LYS A 460 -15.09 -11.66 20.08
N ARG A 461 -16.33 -12.02 20.44
CA ARG A 461 -16.60 -12.94 21.56
C ARG A 461 -16.11 -14.36 21.26
N THR A 462 -16.24 -14.80 20.02
CA THR A 462 -15.76 -16.10 19.59
C THR A 462 -14.23 -16.16 19.65
N GLU A 463 -13.55 -15.12 19.16
CA GLU A 463 -12.09 -14.98 19.24
C GLU A 463 -11.57 -14.92 20.69
N GLU A 464 -12.23 -14.15 21.56
CA GLU A 464 -11.88 -14.10 22.99
C GLU A 464 -12.06 -15.47 23.67
N ARG A 465 -13.09 -16.23 23.30
CA ARG A 465 -13.31 -17.57 23.85
C ARG A 465 -12.28 -18.58 23.32
N MET A 466 -11.93 -18.52 22.04
CA MET A 466 -10.88 -19.36 21.44
C MET A 466 -9.54 -19.14 22.14
N ALA A 467 -9.14 -17.89 22.36
CA ALA A 467 -7.90 -17.55 23.05
C ALA A 467 -7.85 -18.08 24.49
N LEU A 468 -8.99 -18.07 25.21
CA LEU A 468 -9.07 -18.63 26.56
C LEU A 468 -8.92 -20.16 26.56
N ILE A 469 -9.53 -20.85 25.58
CA ILE A 469 -9.43 -22.32 25.46
C ILE A 469 -8.00 -22.71 25.06
N GLU A 470 -7.37 -21.98 24.15
CA GLU A 470 -5.98 -22.22 23.75
C GLU A 470 -5.04 -22.08 24.94
N ALA A 471 -5.22 -21.04 25.77
CA ALA A 471 -4.43 -20.84 26.99
C ALA A 471 -4.65 -22.00 28.00
N GLU A 472 -5.91 -22.49 28.17
CA GLU A 472 -6.23 -23.61 29.07
C GLU A 472 -5.62 -24.93 28.56
N ILE A 473 -5.59 -25.15 27.23
CA ILE A 473 -4.92 -26.30 26.60
C ILE A 473 -3.39 -26.24 26.83
N GLU A 474 -2.79 -25.05 26.68
CA GLU A 474 -1.36 -24.86 26.93
C GLU A 474 -0.99 -25.09 28.41
N GLU A 475 -1.86 -24.70 29.34
CA GLU A 475 -1.69 -24.96 30.78
C GLU A 475 -1.77 -26.45 31.07
N LEU A 476 -2.73 -27.17 30.47
CA LEU A 476 -2.86 -28.62 30.59
C LEU A 476 -1.67 -29.37 29.95
N ASP A 477 -1.11 -28.89 28.85
CA ASP A 477 0.10 -29.44 28.24
C ASP A 477 1.34 -29.24 29.13
N ASN A 478 1.45 -28.10 29.80
CA ASN A 478 2.50 -27.86 30.79
C ASN A 478 2.34 -28.77 32.02
N MET A 479 1.11 -29.02 32.49
CA MET A 479 0.82 -29.98 33.56
C MET A 479 1.16 -31.44 33.14
N TYR A 480 0.91 -31.79 31.88
CA TYR A 480 1.24 -33.12 31.34
C TYR A 480 2.76 -33.36 31.29
N ALA A 481 3.57 -32.29 31.13
CA ALA A 481 5.02 -32.36 31.10
C ALA A 481 5.66 -32.38 32.50
N ASP A 482 4.91 -32.20 33.59
CA ASP A 482 5.44 -32.18 34.95
C ASP A 482 5.77 -33.63 35.42
N PRO A 483 7.05 -33.90 35.80
CA PRO A 483 7.47 -35.21 36.29
C PRO A 483 6.67 -35.72 37.53
N ALA A 484 6.11 -34.81 38.32
CA ALA A 484 5.34 -35.16 39.50
C ALA A 484 3.94 -35.70 39.15
N ILE A 485 3.36 -35.29 38.04
CA ILE A 485 2.05 -35.70 37.55
C ILE A 485 2.15 -36.93 36.62
N SER A 486 3.27 -37.07 35.91
CA SER A 486 3.50 -38.15 34.95
C SER A 486 3.53 -39.55 35.58
N SER A 487 3.61 -39.68 36.92
CA SER A 487 3.54 -40.94 37.66
C SER A 487 2.12 -41.31 38.14
N ASP A 488 1.13 -40.40 38.01
CA ASP A 488 -0.26 -40.60 38.47
C ASP A 488 -1.19 -40.82 37.27
N THR A 489 -1.46 -42.08 36.95
CA THR A 489 -2.30 -42.49 35.82
C THR A 489 -3.73 -41.93 35.88
N ALA A 490 -4.28 -41.71 37.09
CA ALA A 490 -5.64 -41.16 37.24
C ALA A 490 -5.70 -39.69 36.83
N LYS A 491 -4.71 -38.88 37.25
CA LYS A 491 -4.62 -37.46 36.87
C LYS A 491 -4.30 -37.27 35.40
N LEU A 492 -3.44 -38.14 34.84
CA LEU A 492 -3.16 -38.11 33.39
C LEU A 492 -4.41 -38.35 32.55
N MET A 493 -5.28 -39.27 32.99
CA MET A 493 -6.51 -39.57 32.29
C MET A 493 -7.54 -38.43 32.40
N GLU A 494 -7.58 -37.74 33.54
CA GLU A 494 -8.42 -36.56 33.75
C GLU A 494 -7.97 -35.37 32.87
N ILE A 495 -6.66 -35.09 32.80
CA ILE A 495 -6.06 -34.08 31.95
C ILE A 495 -6.32 -34.39 30.47
N HIS A 496 -6.16 -35.64 30.06
CA HIS A 496 -6.42 -36.08 28.69
C HIS A 496 -7.90 -35.89 28.29
N THR A 497 -8.82 -36.31 29.13
CA THR A 497 -10.26 -36.16 28.89
C THR A 497 -10.66 -34.67 28.82
N ARG A 498 -10.08 -33.85 29.69
CA ARG A 498 -10.32 -32.40 29.67
C ARG A 498 -9.79 -31.74 28.39
N LYS A 499 -8.58 -32.15 27.98
CA LYS A 499 -7.96 -31.64 26.74
C LYS A 499 -8.75 -32.03 25.50
N GLU A 500 -9.23 -33.27 25.40
CA GLU A 500 -10.11 -33.72 24.31
C GLU A 500 -11.43 -32.92 24.25
N ALA A 501 -12.03 -32.63 25.40
CA ALA A 501 -13.25 -31.85 25.46
C ALA A 501 -13.01 -30.39 25.00
N LEU A 502 -11.89 -29.76 25.42
CA LEU A 502 -11.52 -28.42 25.02
C LEU A 502 -11.12 -28.33 23.54
N SER A 503 -10.43 -29.34 23.01
CA SER A 503 -10.07 -29.40 21.59
C SER A 503 -11.34 -29.48 20.72
N LYS A 504 -12.34 -30.25 21.12
CA LYS A 504 -13.61 -30.34 20.42
C LYS A 504 -14.41 -29.02 20.46
N GLU A 505 -14.42 -28.34 21.64
CA GLU A 505 -15.04 -27.01 21.78
C GLU A 505 -14.33 -25.97 20.88
N LEU A 506 -13.00 -26.07 20.77
CA LEU A 506 -12.21 -25.22 19.93
C LEU A 506 -12.54 -25.41 18.44
N ASP A 507 -12.65 -26.65 17.97
CA ASP A 507 -13.03 -26.96 16.59
C ASP A 507 -14.42 -26.41 16.25
N GLU A 508 -15.41 -26.58 17.16
CA GLU A 508 -16.77 -26.04 16.99
C GLU A 508 -16.77 -24.48 16.92
N LEU A 509 -15.87 -23.83 17.67
CA LEU A 509 -15.71 -22.38 17.63
C LEU A 509 -15.02 -21.90 16.34
N TYR A 510 -14.07 -22.67 15.80
CA TYR A 510 -13.46 -22.38 14.50
C TYR A 510 -14.47 -22.48 13.36
N ASP A 511 -15.32 -23.52 13.37
CA ASP A 511 -16.40 -23.66 12.38
C ASP A 511 -17.38 -22.48 12.46
N LYS A 512 -17.80 -22.12 13.67
CA LYS A 512 -18.70 -20.98 13.90
C LYS A 512 -18.05 -19.63 13.49
N TRP A 513 -16.76 -19.46 13.77
CA TRP A 513 -16.01 -18.27 13.36
C TRP A 513 -15.91 -18.20 11.84
N GLY A 514 -15.69 -19.33 11.16
CA GLY A 514 -15.71 -19.44 9.71
C GLY A 514 -17.05 -19.05 9.09
N GLU A 515 -18.18 -19.48 9.68
CA GLU A 515 -19.53 -19.10 9.21
C GLU A 515 -19.84 -17.60 9.41
N LEU A 516 -19.28 -16.97 10.45
CA LEU A 516 -19.49 -15.54 10.74
C LEU A 516 -18.59 -14.62 9.92
N THR A 517 -17.53 -15.15 9.33
CA THR A 517 -16.54 -14.38 8.53
C THR A 517 -16.72 -14.55 7.01
N LEU A 518 -17.55 -15.51 6.59
CA LEU A 518 -18.02 -15.64 5.19
C LEU A 518 -19.18 -14.68 4.91
#